data_0b1bb8a6aae4d7862f07363637762e41
#
_entry.id   0b1bb8a6aae4d7862f07363637762e41
#
_cell.length_a   1.000
_cell.length_b   1.000
_cell.length_c   1.000
_cell.angle_alpha   90.00
_cell.angle_beta   90.00
_cell.angle_gamma   90.00
#
_symmetry.space_group_name_H-M   'P 1'
#
loop_
_entity.id
_entity.type
_entity.pdbx_description
1 polymer ?
#
loop_
_entity_poly.entity_id
_entity_poly.type
_entity_poly.pdbx_seq_one_letter_code
_entity_poly.pdbx_strand_id
1 'polypeptide(L)'
;KGQYVYLAGSRIKNSDGIPELQILLCFNRPEDGVATYKKRWEIETAFRAMKSSGFNIEDTHLRDRGRIARLFAIVCIAFVWAYLVGEHKDIYVKPIKILKHGRRAKSLVKYGLEEISNVLFRPTYTPKFDVFKILSCT
;
A
#
# COMPACT_ATOMS: atom_id res chain seq x y z
N LYS A 1 36.70 12.41 2.28
CA LYS A 1 36.38 11.99 0.89
C LYS A 1 35.01 12.57 0.53
N GLY A 2 34.98 13.46 -0.49
CA GLY A 2 33.73 14.04 -0.97
C GLY A 2 32.91 12.99 -1.72
N GLN A 3 31.58 13.06 -1.60
CA GLN A 3 30.64 12.22 -2.34
C GLN A 3 29.92 13.12 -3.36
N TYR A 4 29.91 12.70 -4.62
CA TYR A 4 29.17 13.41 -5.65
C TYR A 4 27.66 13.17 -5.46
N VAL A 5 26.88 14.24 -5.55
CA VAL A 5 25.43 14.22 -5.51
C VAL A 5 24.89 15.06 -6.66
N TYR A 6 23.72 14.69 -7.14
CA TYR A 6 23.00 15.40 -8.18
C TYR A 6 21.82 16.14 -7.58
N LEU A 7 21.52 17.32 -8.10
CA LEU A 7 20.32 18.07 -7.74
C LEU A 7 19.33 18.00 -8.90
N ALA A 8 18.12 17.52 -8.63
CA ALA A 8 17.02 17.55 -9.56
C ALA A 8 15.96 18.52 -9.07
N GLY A 9 15.54 19.46 -9.89
CA GLY A 9 14.52 20.47 -9.58
C GLY A 9 13.28 20.33 -10.45
N SER A 10 12.09 20.48 -9.85
CA SER A 10 10.83 20.57 -10.58
C SER A 10 9.92 21.64 -9.99
N ARG A 11 9.08 22.26 -10.82
CA ARG A 11 8.00 23.13 -10.35
C ARG A 11 6.78 22.27 -10.10
N ILE A 12 6.27 22.33 -8.88
CA ILE A 12 5.01 21.68 -8.47
C ILE A 12 4.02 22.77 -8.06
N LYS A 13 2.73 22.45 -8.06
CA LYS A 13 1.70 23.31 -7.44
C LYS A 13 1.35 22.71 -6.09
N ASN A 14 1.36 23.53 -5.04
CA ASN A 14 0.88 23.11 -3.71
C ASN A 14 -0.66 22.95 -3.72
N SER A 15 -1.24 22.59 -2.57
CA SER A 15 -2.69 22.41 -2.38
C SER A 15 -3.49 23.66 -2.75
N ASP A 16 -2.90 24.86 -2.63
CA ASP A 16 -3.53 26.16 -2.87
C ASP A 16 -3.29 26.65 -4.32
N GLY A 17 -2.66 25.80 -5.17
CA GLY A 17 -2.38 26.10 -6.55
C GLY A 17 -1.17 27.00 -6.79
N ILE A 18 -0.44 27.38 -5.72
CA ILE A 18 0.73 28.24 -5.81
C ILE A 18 1.93 27.43 -6.32
N PRO A 19 2.68 27.94 -7.30
CA PRO A 19 3.87 27.24 -7.80
C PRO A 19 4.97 27.24 -6.73
N GLU A 20 5.48 26.04 -6.43
CA GLU A 20 6.54 25.79 -5.48
C GLU A 20 7.70 25.07 -6.16
N LEU A 21 8.93 25.37 -5.77
CA LEU A 21 10.12 24.71 -6.28
C LEU A 21 10.43 23.50 -5.41
N GLN A 22 10.35 22.31 -5.97
CA GLN A 22 10.80 21.08 -5.33
C GLN A 22 12.24 20.77 -5.75
N ILE A 23 13.15 20.68 -4.81
CA ILE A 23 14.55 20.30 -5.02
C ILE A 23 14.78 18.94 -4.40
N LEU A 24 15.33 18.01 -5.18
CA LEU A 24 15.65 16.65 -4.76
C LEU A 24 17.15 16.42 -4.86
N LEU A 25 17.67 15.70 -3.89
CA LEU A 25 19.07 15.25 -3.84
C LEU A 25 19.12 13.79 -4.29
N CYS A 26 19.86 13.52 -5.36
CA CYS A 26 19.99 12.20 -5.95
C CYS A 26 21.44 11.72 -5.89
N PHE A 27 21.64 10.48 -5.52
CA PHE A 27 22.98 9.85 -5.50
C PHE A 27 23.32 9.15 -6.83
N ASN A 28 22.27 8.76 -7.58
CA ASN A 28 22.39 8.11 -8.88
C ASN A 28 21.15 8.48 -9.72
N ARG A 29 21.24 8.38 -11.05
CA ARG A 29 20.15 8.57 -12.00
C ARG A 29 19.31 9.85 -11.77
N PRO A 30 19.92 11.04 -11.90
CA PRO A 30 19.24 12.32 -11.67
C PRO A 30 18.05 12.53 -12.63
N GLU A 31 18.10 11.94 -13.82
CA GLU A 31 17.03 11.98 -14.84
C GLU A 31 15.72 11.38 -14.35
N ASP A 32 15.79 10.33 -13.51
CA ASP A 32 14.63 9.66 -12.94
C ASP A 32 14.24 10.19 -11.55
N GLY A 33 14.99 11.14 -11.01
CA GLY A 33 14.88 11.59 -9.63
C GLY A 33 13.47 12.03 -9.25
N VAL A 34 12.84 12.87 -10.07
CA VAL A 34 11.48 13.38 -9.84
C VAL A 34 10.44 12.27 -9.95
N ALA A 35 10.55 11.39 -10.96
CA ALA A 35 9.63 10.27 -11.16
C ALA A 35 9.74 9.26 -10.01
N THR A 36 10.95 8.97 -9.56
CA THR A 36 11.21 8.08 -8.43
C THR A 36 10.70 8.67 -7.12
N TYR A 37 10.86 9.98 -6.91
CA TYR A 37 10.36 10.64 -5.71
C TYR A 37 8.83 10.62 -5.61
N LYS A 38 8.13 10.70 -6.72
CA LYS A 38 6.65 10.58 -6.73
C LYS A 38 6.18 9.23 -6.17
N LYS A 39 6.96 8.15 -6.35
CA LYS A 39 6.66 6.83 -5.78
C LYS A 39 6.74 6.81 -4.24
N ARG A 40 7.42 7.78 -3.61
CA ARG A 40 7.44 7.91 -2.15
C ARG A 40 6.03 8.05 -1.56
N TRP A 41 5.10 8.66 -2.30
CA TRP A 41 3.71 8.78 -1.88
C TRP A 41 3.01 7.41 -1.72
N GLU A 42 3.45 6.41 -2.45
CA GLU A 42 2.92 5.04 -2.34
C GLU A 42 3.24 4.45 -0.96
N ILE A 43 4.43 4.75 -0.41
CA ILE A 43 4.84 4.33 0.94
C ILE A 43 3.91 4.94 2.00
N GLU A 44 3.62 6.23 1.91
CA GLU A 44 2.71 6.91 2.84
C GLU A 44 1.29 6.34 2.77
N THR A 45 0.84 6.01 1.57
CA THR A 45 -0.46 5.36 1.34
C THR A 45 -0.48 3.95 1.93
N ALA A 46 0.58 3.17 1.76
CA ALA A 46 0.72 1.84 2.36
C ALA A 46 0.72 1.93 3.90
N PHE A 47 1.50 2.83 4.50
CA PHE A 47 1.49 3.04 5.95
C PHE A 47 0.12 3.47 6.48
N ARG A 48 -0.56 4.37 5.79
CA ARG A 48 -1.93 4.76 6.15
C ARG A 48 -2.89 3.58 6.13
N ALA A 49 -2.79 2.73 5.12
CA ALA A 49 -3.61 1.52 5.03
C ALA A 49 -3.29 0.53 6.15
N MET A 50 -2.02 0.33 6.51
CA MET A 50 -1.61 -0.52 7.63
C MET A 50 -2.07 0.02 8.98
N LYS A 51 -2.20 1.35 9.15
CA LYS A 51 -2.71 1.97 10.37
C LYS A 51 -4.24 1.86 10.51
N SER A 52 -4.98 1.96 9.40
CA SER A 52 -6.42 2.16 9.43
C SER A 52 -7.27 1.05 8.81
N SER A 53 -6.70 0.14 8.03
CA SER A 53 -7.47 -0.84 7.23
C SER A 53 -7.66 -2.20 7.92
N GLY A 54 -7.60 -2.25 9.24
CA GLY A 54 -7.81 -3.47 10.03
C GLY A 54 -6.54 -4.10 10.59
N PHE A 55 -5.36 -3.57 10.25
CA PHE A 55 -4.09 -4.02 10.84
C PHE A 55 -3.77 -3.34 12.17
N ASN A 56 -4.19 -2.08 12.36
CA ASN A 56 -4.09 -1.28 13.59
C ASN A 56 -2.73 -1.42 14.29
N ILE A 57 -1.63 -1.34 13.53
CA ILE A 57 -0.27 -1.60 14.05
C ILE A 57 0.16 -0.63 15.17
N GLU A 58 -0.53 0.51 15.30
CA GLU A 58 -0.26 1.49 16.37
C GLU A 58 -0.80 1.02 17.74
N ASP A 59 -1.80 0.15 17.77
CA ASP A 59 -2.45 -0.33 19.00
C ASP A 59 -1.73 -1.51 19.67
N THR A 60 -0.54 -1.86 19.18
CA THR A 60 0.13 -3.09 19.63
C THR A 60 0.76 -3.02 21.03
N HIS A 61 0.96 -1.81 21.58
CA HIS A 61 1.65 -1.57 22.86
C HIS A 61 3.00 -2.28 23.04
N LEU A 62 3.58 -2.81 21.95
CA LEU A 62 4.87 -3.48 21.97
C LEU A 62 6.00 -2.45 22.14
N ARG A 63 6.92 -2.73 23.08
CA ARG A 63 8.09 -1.88 23.33
C ARG A 63 9.40 -2.49 22.79
N ASP A 64 9.44 -3.79 22.64
CA ASP A 64 10.62 -4.50 22.15
C ASP A 64 10.79 -4.33 20.64
N ARG A 65 11.94 -3.79 20.22
CA ARG A 65 12.24 -3.49 18.82
C ARG A 65 12.25 -4.74 17.94
N GLY A 66 12.72 -5.87 18.45
CA GLY A 66 12.76 -7.12 17.70
C GLY A 66 11.36 -7.70 17.46
N ARG A 67 10.46 -7.58 18.44
CA ARG A 67 9.06 -7.98 18.29
C ARG A 67 8.32 -7.05 17.31
N ILE A 68 8.55 -5.73 17.40
CA ILE A 68 7.96 -4.75 16.48
C ILE A 68 8.40 -5.05 15.05
N ALA A 69 9.70 -5.31 14.81
CA ALA A 69 10.21 -5.63 13.46
C ALA A 69 9.57 -6.89 12.88
N ARG A 70 9.41 -7.96 13.70
CA ARG A 70 8.74 -9.20 13.27
C ARG A 70 7.26 -8.97 12.97
N LEU A 71 6.56 -8.26 13.85
CA LEU A 71 5.16 -7.91 13.61
C LEU A 71 5.00 -7.12 12.31
N PHE A 72 5.86 -6.10 12.10
CA PHE A 72 5.83 -5.30 10.89
C PHE A 72 6.06 -6.15 9.63
N ALA A 73 7.00 -7.09 9.65
CA ALA A 73 7.24 -8.01 8.55
C ALA A 73 5.99 -8.86 8.23
N ILE A 74 5.33 -9.40 9.26
CA ILE A 74 4.08 -10.17 9.10
C ILE A 74 2.97 -9.29 8.50
N VAL A 75 2.82 -8.07 9.01
CA VAL A 75 1.82 -7.11 8.49
C VAL A 75 2.09 -6.74 7.04
N CYS A 76 3.36 -6.58 6.65
CA CYS A 76 3.71 -6.33 5.24
C CYS A 76 3.29 -7.49 4.33
N ILE A 77 3.54 -8.74 4.74
CA ILE A 77 3.12 -9.93 3.98
C ILE A 77 1.58 -9.98 3.89
N ALA A 78 0.89 -9.79 5.01
CA ALA A 78 -0.57 -9.79 5.04
C ALA A 78 -1.18 -8.66 4.21
N PHE A 79 -0.54 -7.49 4.19
CA PHE A 79 -0.95 -6.35 3.37
C PHE A 79 -0.85 -6.67 1.87
N VAL A 80 0.28 -7.23 1.43
CA VAL A 80 0.48 -7.62 0.03
C VAL A 80 -0.52 -8.71 -0.36
N TRP A 81 -0.71 -9.71 0.49
CA TRP A 81 -1.70 -10.75 0.26
C TRP A 81 -3.12 -10.18 0.12
N ALA A 82 -3.53 -9.33 1.05
CA ALA A 82 -4.83 -8.67 0.98
C ALA A 82 -5.00 -7.82 -0.29
N TYR A 83 -3.95 -7.11 -0.71
CA TYR A 83 -3.95 -6.35 -1.95
C TYR A 83 -4.19 -7.25 -3.16
N LEU A 84 -3.41 -8.31 -3.30
CA LEU A 84 -3.49 -9.26 -4.43
C LEU A 84 -4.84 -9.99 -4.48
N VAL A 85 -5.36 -10.43 -3.32
CA VAL A 85 -6.70 -11.04 -3.21
C VAL A 85 -7.79 -10.04 -3.62
N GLY A 86 -7.67 -8.80 -3.17
CA GLY A 86 -8.62 -7.74 -3.51
C GLY A 86 -8.59 -7.37 -4.99
N GLU A 87 -7.41 -7.30 -5.59
CA GLU A 87 -7.23 -7.06 -7.02
C GLU A 87 -7.80 -8.20 -7.86
N HIS A 88 -7.47 -9.45 -7.52
CA HIS A 88 -8.01 -10.63 -8.20
C HIS A 88 -9.54 -10.65 -8.13
N LYS A 89 -10.12 -10.39 -6.95
CA LYS A 89 -11.57 -10.34 -6.77
C LYS A 89 -12.22 -9.21 -7.55
N ASP A 90 -11.58 -8.02 -7.60
CA ASP A 90 -12.08 -6.86 -8.34
C ASP A 90 -12.12 -7.14 -9.86
N ILE A 91 -11.10 -7.79 -10.39
CA ILE A 91 -10.98 -8.06 -11.83
C ILE A 91 -11.83 -9.26 -12.27
N TYR A 92 -11.77 -10.39 -11.55
CA TYR A 92 -12.28 -11.67 -12.04
C TYR A 92 -13.58 -12.14 -11.39
N VAL A 93 -13.96 -11.59 -10.23
CA VAL A 93 -15.12 -12.10 -9.48
C VAL A 93 -16.24 -11.08 -9.39
N LYS A 94 -15.95 -9.93 -8.84
CA LYS A 94 -16.93 -8.85 -8.65
C LYS A 94 -16.22 -7.51 -8.53
N PRO A 95 -16.37 -6.59 -9.49
CA PRO A 95 -15.79 -5.27 -9.44
C PRO A 95 -16.27 -4.46 -8.23
N ILE A 96 -15.35 -3.67 -7.66
CA ILE A 96 -15.67 -2.73 -6.60
C ILE A 96 -16.52 -1.61 -7.18
N LYS A 97 -17.64 -1.33 -6.52
CA LYS A 97 -18.53 -0.23 -6.92
C LYS A 97 -17.80 1.11 -6.94
N ILE A 98 -17.94 1.83 -8.04
CA ILE A 98 -17.49 3.21 -8.15
C ILE A 98 -18.60 4.13 -7.65
N LEU A 99 -18.24 5.04 -6.76
CA LEU A 99 -19.17 6.01 -6.17
C LEU A 99 -19.40 7.19 -7.13
N LYS A 100 -20.44 8.00 -6.87
CA LYS A 100 -20.82 9.15 -7.73
C LYS A 100 -19.66 10.13 -8.01
N HIS A 101 -18.71 10.23 -7.10
CA HIS A 101 -17.52 11.10 -7.22
C HIS A 101 -16.31 10.42 -7.89
N GLY A 102 -16.51 9.28 -8.56
CA GLY A 102 -15.50 8.58 -9.35
C GLY A 102 -14.50 7.74 -8.56
N ARG A 103 -14.61 7.64 -7.23
CA ARG A 103 -13.71 6.81 -6.40
C ARG A 103 -14.34 5.44 -6.10
N ARG A 104 -13.48 4.43 -5.95
CA ARG A 104 -13.90 3.10 -5.47
C ARG A 104 -14.51 3.20 -4.08
N ALA A 105 -15.59 2.45 -3.82
CA ALA A 105 -16.26 2.41 -2.53
C ALA A 105 -15.38 1.82 -1.41
N LYS A 106 -14.42 0.98 -1.78
CA LYS A 106 -13.45 0.35 -0.86
C LYS A 106 -12.06 0.32 -1.51
N SER A 107 -10.99 0.35 -0.70
CA SER A 107 -9.66 0.07 -1.19
C SER A 107 -9.50 -1.42 -1.53
N LEU A 108 -8.59 -1.76 -2.45
CA LEU A 108 -8.29 -3.15 -2.79
C LEU A 108 -7.89 -3.96 -1.55
N VAL A 109 -7.04 -3.40 -0.69
CA VAL A 109 -6.62 -4.04 0.57
C VAL A 109 -7.81 -4.38 1.45
N LYS A 110 -8.71 -3.43 1.70
CA LYS A 110 -9.92 -3.68 2.50
C LYS A 110 -10.81 -4.75 1.89
N TYR A 111 -10.94 -4.73 0.55
CA TYR A 111 -11.76 -5.69 -0.18
C TYR A 111 -11.18 -7.11 -0.11
N GLY A 112 -9.85 -7.24 -0.17
CA GLY A 112 -9.16 -8.52 0.01
C GLY A 112 -9.18 -9.02 1.46
N LEU A 113 -8.98 -8.13 2.44
CA LEU A 113 -9.10 -8.50 3.87
C LEU A 113 -10.49 -9.05 4.21
N GLU A 114 -11.55 -8.46 3.67
CA GLU A 114 -12.91 -8.97 3.85
C GLU A 114 -13.07 -10.38 3.27
N GLU A 115 -12.47 -10.66 2.10
CA GLU A 115 -12.51 -11.98 1.49
C GLU A 115 -11.73 -13.00 2.32
N ILE A 116 -10.49 -12.68 2.69
CA ILE A 116 -9.64 -13.53 3.54
C ILE A 116 -10.34 -13.81 4.88
N SER A 117 -10.90 -12.78 5.50
CA SER A 117 -11.64 -12.92 6.76
C SER A 117 -12.86 -13.84 6.62
N ASN A 118 -13.61 -13.73 5.51
CA ASN A 118 -14.73 -14.64 5.27
C ASN A 118 -14.27 -16.09 5.14
N VAL A 119 -13.17 -16.34 4.40
CA VAL A 119 -12.61 -17.69 4.22
C VAL A 119 -12.11 -18.27 5.53
N LEU A 120 -11.44 -17.47 6.37
CA LEU A 120 -10.84 -17.95 7.62
C LEU A 120 -11.83 -18.13 8.78
N PHE A 121 -12.84 -17.26 8.86
CA PHE A 121 -13.70 -17.17 10.06
C PHE A 121 -15.16 -17.52 9.82
N ARG A 122 -15.57 -17.82 8.57
CA ARG A 122 -16.94 -18.24 8.26
C ARG A 122 -16.95 -19.66 7.68
N PRO A 123 -17.24 -20.70 8.46
CA PRO A 123 -17.20 -22.10 8.00
C PRO A 123 -18.15 -22.40 6.83
N THR A 124 -19.23 -21.66 6.71
CA THR A 124 -20.25 -21.83 5.64
C THR A 124 -19.91 -21.03 4.36
N TYR A 125 -18.85 -20.23 4.38
CA TYR A 125 -18.46 -19.41 3.24
C TYR A 125 -17.71 -20.23 2.21
N THR A 126 -18.21 -20.24 0.99
CA THR A 126 -17.58 -20.89 -0.18
C THR A 126 -16.92 -19.81 -1.04
N PRO A 127 -15.59 -19.69 -1.04
CA PRO A 127 -14.91 -18.72 -1.88
C PRO A 127 -15.02 -19.14 -3.36
N LYS A 128 -15.10 -18.15 -4.26
CA LYS A 128 -15.12 -18.39 -5.70
C LYS A 128 -13.74 -18.71 -6.29
N PHE A 129 -12.69 -18.54 -5.51
CA PHE A 129 -11.30 -18.80 -5.87
C PHE A 129 -10.50 -19.11 -4.60
N ASP A 130 -9.34 -19.74 -4.80
CA ASP A 130 -8.46 -20.10 -3.69
C ASP A 130 -7.57 -18.91 -3.30
N VAL A 131 -7.86 -18.30 -2.15
CA VAL A 131 -7.11 -17.15 -1.65
C VAL A 131 -5.67 -17.50 -1.28
N PHE A 132 -5.37 -18.76 -0.94
CA PHE A 132 -4.04 -19.22 -0.57
C PHE A 132 -3.13 -19.40 -1.78
N LYS A 133 -3.68 -19.80 -2.94
CA LYS A 133 -2.91 -19.86 -4.18
C LYS A 133 -2.35 -18.51 -4.62
N ILE A 134 -3.07 -17.44 -4.32
CA ILE A 134 -2.61 -16.07 -4.63
C ILE A 134 -1.33 -15.71 -3.85
N LEU A 135 -1.16 -16.27 -2.64
CA LEU A 135 0.05 -16.04 -1.84
C LEU A 135 1.24 -16.88 -2.32
N SER A 136 0.99 -18.04 -2.92
CA SER A 136 2.05 -19.00 -3.25
C SER A 136 2.83 -18.70 -4.53
N CYS A 137 2.49 -17.67 -5.29
CA CYS A 137 3.17 -17.28 -6.54
C CYS A 137 3.32 -18.41 -7.58
N THR A 138 2.49 -19.46 -7.51
CA THR A 138 2.45 -20.61 -8.43
C THR A 138 1.15 -20.70 -9.18
#